data_7ee36d9fab9c2ff071ee713a5178bab2
#
_entry.id   7ee36d9fab9c2ff071ee713a5178bab2
#
_cell.length_a   1.000
_cell.length_b   1.000
_cell.length_c   1.000
_cell.angle_alpha   90.00
_cell.angle_beta   90.00
_cell.angle_gamma   90.00
#
_symmetry.space_group_name_H-M   'P 1'
#
loop_
_entity.id
_entity.type
_entity.pdbx_description
1 polymer ?
#
loop_
_entity_poly.entity_id
_entity_poly.type
_entity_poly.pdbx_seq_one_letter_code
_entity_poly.pdbx_strand_id
1 'polypeptide(L)'
;MERMIVCILIAGLAVSVLYCVRLSSRLNTINGTLETLEQKLEDLDSRNQEMQTSLQQLEERETVPEQTVETAGASTADDIPESIVEENPGQETIHKVYLTFDDGPSIYTNEILDILNQYHVKATFFVVGKEGSSAEEALQRIVEEGHTLGMHSYSHKYKELYESMDSFTEDFTQIRDYIYQATGVESVCYRFPGGSSNTISEVDMHEFIDYLDSQGVEYYDWNVSAGDGASSELSTDALLENCTNDIATRGTSIVLLHDSAEKQTTVQALSAILENLLARPDTVILPITENTNPVHHVE
;
A
#
# COMPACT_ATOMS: atom_id res chain seq x y z
N MET A 1 53.17 -31.01 21.11
CA MET A 1 51.88 -30.62 21.76
C MET A 1 51.86 -29.11 22.09
N GLU A 2 52.81 -28.55 22.79
CA GLU A 2 52.82 -27.14 23.19
C GLU A 2 52.71 -26.11 22.03
N ARG A 3 53.43 -26.33 20.93
CA ARG A 3 53.39 -25.43 19.75
C ARG A 3 51.98 -25.44 19.08
N MET A 4 51.28 -26.54 19.10
CA MET A 4 49.96 -26.66 18.52
C MET A 4 48.91 -25.94 19.38
N ILE A 5 49.03 -26.01 20.69
CA ILE A 5 48.14 -25.31 21.65
C ILE A 5 48.33 -23.80 21.53
N VAL A 6 49.56 -23.33 21.39
CA VAL A 6 49.83 -21.89 21.19
C VAL A 6 49.25 -21.38 19.87
N CYS A 7 49.32 -22.14 18.79
CA CYS A 7 48.71 -21.75 17.50
C CYS A 7 47.18 -21.67 17.59
N ILE A 8 46.53 -22.59 18.30
CA ILE A 8 45.07 -22.58 18.50
C ILE A 8 44.63 -21.34 19.33
N LEU A 9 45.39 -21.04 20.38
CA LEU A 9 45.10 -19.84 21.21
C LEU A 9 45.29 -18.52 20.44
N ILE A 10 46.31 -18.42 19.60
CA ILE A 10 46.54 -17.25 18.75
C ILE A 10 45.44 -17.10 17.71
N ALA A 11 44.99 -18.20 17.08
CA ALA A 11 43.88 -18.18 16.12
C ALA A 11 42.58 -17.78 16.80
N GLY A 12 42.29 -18.29 18.02
CA GLY A 12 41.12 -17.90 18.80
C GLY A 12 41.10 -16.41 19.17
N LEU A 13 42.29 -15.88 19.56
CA LEU A 13 42.44 -14.46 19.87
C LEU A 13 42.19 -13.56 18.62
N ALA A 14 42.71 -13.97 17.46
CA ALA A 14 42.53 -13.26 16.22
C ALA A 14 41.07 -13.21 15.79
N VAL A 15 40.32 -14.31 15.93
CA VAL A 15 38.87 -14.37 15.66
C VAL A 15 38.10 -13.45 16.61
N SER A 16 38.44 -13.46 17.91
CA SER A 16 37.81 -12.57 18.89
C SER A 16 38.05 -11.09 18.58
N VAL A 17 39.26 -10.71 18.19
CA VAL A 17 39.59 -9.34 17.82
C VAL A 17 38.82 -8.90 16.57
N LEU A 18 38.77 -9.74 15.54
CA LEU A 18 37.94 -9.50 14.34
C LEU A 18 36.47 -9.32 14.65
N TYR A 19 35.93 -10.14 15.54
CA TYR A 19 34.54 -10.04 16.00
C TYR A 19 34.29 -8.71 16.75
N CYS A 20 35.17 -8.33 17.66
CA CYS A 20 35.08 -7.04 18.37
C CYS A 20 35.13 -5.84 17.41
N VAL A 21 36.04 -5.86 16.41
CA VAL A 21 36.11 -4.78 15.40
C VAL A 21 34.83 -4.68 14.59
N ARG A 22 34.24 -5.83 14.21
CA ARG A 22 32.97 -5.87 13.47
C ARG A 22 31.79 -5.39 14.30
N LEU A 23 31.74 -5.72 15.59
CA LEU A 23 30.76 -5.20 16.54
C LEU A 23 30.90 -3.68 16.73
N SER A 24 32.10 -3.18 16.88
CA SER A 24 32.37 -1.75 17.02
C SER A 24 31.96 -0.97 15.78
N SER A 25 32.21 -1.50 14.58
CA SER A 25 31.75 -0.91 13.31
C SER A 25 30.22 -0.85 13.23
N ARG A 26 29.52 -1.92 13.62
CA ARG A 26 28.05 -1.92 13.64
C ARG A 26 27.49 -0.93 14.66
N LEU A 27 28.12 -0.84 15.84
CA LEU A 27 27.72 0.14 16.85
C LEU A 27 27.85 1.58 16.35
N ASN A 28 28.94 1.90 15.63
CA ASN A 28 29.13 3.21 15.04
C ASN A 28 28.08 3.52 13.96
N THR A 29 27.69 2.53 13.16
CA THR A 29 26.62 2.69 12.16
C THR A 29 25.28 2.96 12.84
N ILE A 30 24.94 2.21 13.90
CA ILE A 30 23.71 2.41 14.67
C ILE A 30 23.68 3.80 15.32
N ASN A 31 24.79 4.23 15.92
CA ASN A 31 24.85 5.58 16.49
C ASN A 31 24.69 6.69 15.45
N GLY A 32 25.26 6.52 14.25
CA GLY A 32 25.07 7.48 13.16
C GLY A 32 23.62 7.52 12.64
N THR A 33 22.93 6.37 12.60
CA THR A 33 21.50 6.35 12.26
C THR A 33 20.64 6.97 13.36
N LEU A 34 20.99 6.79 14.63
CA LEU A 34 20.29 7.39 15.77
C LEU A 34 20.37 8.93 15.72
N GLU A 35 21.57 9.48 15.50
CA GLU A 35 21.76 10.94 15.34
C GLU A 35 20.95 11.50 14.16
N THR A 36 20.86 10.75 13.06
CA THR A 36 20.07 11.16 11.89
C THR A 36 18.56 11.14 12.19
N LEU A 37 18.09 10.17 12.97
CA LEU A 37 16.70 10.08 13.39
C LEU A 37 16.34 11.20 14.39
N GLU A 38 17.21 11.51 15.34
CA GLU A 38 17.01 12.62 16.26
C GLU A 38 16.91 13.96 15.52
N GLN A 39 17.77 14.20 14.51
CA GLN A 39 17.67 15.39 13.66
C GLN A 39 16.36 15.48 12.87
N LYS A 40 15.88 14.34 12.33
CA LYS A 40 14.58 14.30 11.63
C LYS A 40 13.42 14.56 12.57
N LEU A 41 13.50 14.09 13.79
CA LEU A 41 12.49 14.32 14.82
C LEU A 41 12.38 15.81 15.17
N GLU A 42 13.52 16.49 15.34
CA GLU A 42 13.57 17.94 15.58
C GLU A 42 13.00 18.75 14.40
N ASP A 43 13.29 18.34 13.14
CA ASP A 43 12.73 18.98 11.94
C ASP A 43 11.22 18.81 11.84
N LEU A 44 10.71 17.61 12.16
CA LEU A 44 9.27 17.34 12.20
C LEU A 44 8.55 18.13 13.30
N ASP A 45 9.15 18.25 14.48
CA ASP A 45 8.59 19.04 15.57
C ASP A 45 8.52 20.54 15.20
N SER A 46 9.55 21.05 14.54
CA SER A 46 9.58 22.43 14.05
C SER A 46 8.48 22.69 13.01
N ARG A 47 8.30 21.78 12.05
CA ARG A 47 7.23 21.87 11.04
C ARG A 47 5.84 21.75 11.65
N ASN A 48 5.67 20.91 12.65
CA ASN A 48 4.41 20.78 13.38
C ASN A 48 4.05 22.10 14.11
N GLN A 49 5.03 22.76 14.72
CA GLN A 49 4.82 24.06 15.34
C GLN A 49 4.47 25.15 14.34
N GLU A 50 5.12 25.18 13.17
CA GLU A 50 4.79 26.10 12.08
C GLU A 50 3.37 25.88 11.55
N MET A 51 2.97 24.63 11.39
CA MET A 51 1.63 24.25 10.93
C MET A 51 0.56 24.64 11.96
N GLN A 52 0.80 24.40 13.25
CA GLN A 52 -0.12 24.82 14.33
C GLN A 52 -0.27 26.34 14.38
N THR A 53 0.82 27.08 14.20
CA THR A 53 0.80 28.54 14.15
C THR A 53 0.00 29.05 12.95
N SER A 54 0.14 28.39 11.78
CA SER A 54 -0.62 28.73 10.58
C SER A 54 -2.11 28.43 10.73
N LEU A 55 -2.48 27.32 11.36
CA LEU A 55 -3.88 26.99 11.68
C LEU A 55 -4.49 28.02 12.64
N GLN A 56 -3.78 28.43 13.66
CA GLN A 56 -4.24 29.44 14.62
C GLN A 56 -4.47 30.81 13.93
N GLN A 57 -3.63 31.19 12.99
CA GLN A 57 -3.81 32.40 12.19
C GLN A 57 -5.01 32.33 11.20
N LEU A 58 -5.37 31.14 10.74
CA LEU A 58 -6.56 30.93 9.90
C LEU A 58 -7.83 31.01 10.74
N GLU A 59 -7.84 30.41 11.94
CA GLU A 59 -8.96 30.50 12.87
C GLU A 59 -9.22 31.93 13.35
N GLU A 60 -8.17 32.73 13.60
CA GLU A 60 -8.31 34.16 13.95
C GLU A 60 -8.84 35.01 12.79
N ARG A 61 -8.67 34.58 11.53
CA ARG A 61 -9.22 35.27 10.34
C ARG A 61 -10.71 35.00 10.13
N GLU A 62 -11.23 33.88 10.59
CA GLU A 62 -12.65 33.54 10.49
C GLU A 62 -13.52 34.20 11.58
N THR A 63 -12.92 34.81 12.61
CA THR A 63 -13.64 35.51 13.69
C THR A 63 -13.79 37.03 13.45
N VAL A 64 -14.16 37.45 12.24
CA VAL A 64 -14.61 38.84 12.01
C VAL A 64 -16.13 38.92 12.19
N PRO A 65 -16.67 39.77 13.05
CA PRO A 65 -18.09 39.76 13.42
C PRO A 65 -18.98 40.24 12.25
N GLU A 66 -19.99 39.45 12.00
CA GLU A 66 -21.12 39.72 11.13
C GLU A 66 -21.85 40.98 11.59
N GLN A 67 -21.79 42.05 10.82
CA GLN A 67 -22.61 43.23 11.05
C GLN A 67 -24.04 42.95 10.60
N THR A 68 -24.93 43.05 11.56
CA THR A 68 -26.40 43.04 11.45
C THR A 68 -26.91 43.97 10.37
N VAL A 69 -27.75 43.46 9.49
CA VAL A 69 -28.76 44.26 8.77
C VAL A 69 -30.13 43.71 9.12
N GLU A 70 -30.90 44.61 9.77
CA GLU A 70 -32.29 44.42 10.19
C GLU A 70 -33.29 44.43 9.01
N THR A 71 -34.22 43.49 9.12
CA THR A 71 -35.67 43.58 8.81
C THR A 71 -36.19 43.98 7.45
N ALA A 72 -36.98 43.14 6.81
CA ALA A 72 -38.45 43.17 6.87
C ALA A 72 -39.13 42.23 5.86
N GLY A 73 -40.17 41.52 6.30
CA GLY A 73 -41.26 41.12 5.40
C GLY A 73 -41.53 39.61 5.27
N ALA A 74 -42.54 39.18 6.00
CA ALA A 74 -43.17 37.86 5.85
C ALA A 74 -43.84 37.70 4.49
N SER A 75 -43.80 36.49 3.90
CA SER A 75 -44.99 35.79 3.35
C SER A 75 -44.64 34.42 2.73
N THR A 76 -45.39 33.42 3.23
CA THR A 76 -45.98 32.22 2.57
C THR A 76 -45.10 31.20 1.86
N ALA A 77 -45.32 29.96 2.33
CA ALA A 77 -44.93 28.66 1.75
C ALA A 77 -45.37 28.52 0.30
N ASP A 78 -44.53 27.94 -0.51
CA ASP A 78 -44.71 26.77 -1.37
C ASP A 78 -43.65 26.80 -2.48
N ASP A 79 -43.28 25.58 -2.90
CA ASP A 79 -42.40 25.25 -4.02
C ASP A 79 -40.89 25.26 -3.75
N ILE A 80 -40.39 24.05 -3.42
CA ILE A 80 -38.99 23.71 -3.59
C ILE A 80 -38.78 23.24 -5.03
N PRO A 81 -38.07 23.96 -5.87
CA PRO A 81 -37.56 23.39 -7.12
C PRO A 81 -36.30 22.59 -6.80
N GLU A 82 -36.30 21.37 -7.28
CA GLU A 82 -35.17 20.47 -7.42
C GLU A 82 -33.93 21.27 -7.90
N SER A 83 -32.97 21.50 -7.00
CA SER A 83 -31.77 22.25 -7.30
C SER A 83 -30.88 21.42 -8.20
N ILE A 84 -30.81 21.84 -9.45
CA ILE A 84 -29.74 21.53 -10.39
C ILE A 84 -28.42 21.78 -9.67
N VAL A 85 -27.63 20.76 -9.45
CA VAL A 85 -26.24 20.89 -9.02
C VAL A 85 -25.50 21.53 -10.19
N GLU A 86 -25.27 22.84 -10.12
CA GLU A 86 -24.35 23.51 -11.02
C GLU A 86 -22.95 22.93 -10.76
N GLU A 87 -22.47 22.13 -11.69
CA GLU A 87 -21.04 21.79 -11.79
C GLU A 87 -20.26 23.11 -11.92
N ASN A 88 -19.46 23.39 -10.92
CA ASN A 88 -18.57 24.54 -10.91
C ASN A 88 -17.43 24.28 -11.92
N PRO A 89 -17.33 24.97 -13.09
CA PRO A 89 -16.38 24.64 -14.15
C PRO A 89 -14.96 25.17 -13.85
N GLY A 90 -14.43 24.87 -12.65
CA GLY A 90 -13.13 25.32 -12.19
C GLY A 90 -12.47 24.42 -11.13
N GLN A 91 -13.08 23.32 -10.77
CA GLN A 91 -12.46 22.37 -9.86
C GLN A 91 -11.63 21.39 -10.69
N GLU A 92 -10.31 21.54 -10.66
CA GLU A 92 -9.38 20.56 -11.26
C GLU A 92 -9.71 19.18 -10.67
N THR A 93 -10.07 18.23 -11.55
CA THR A 93 -10.39 16.87 -11.15
C THR A 93 -9.10 16.17 -10.75
N ILE A 94 -8.93 15.88 -9.47
CA ILE A 94 -7.78 15.11 -8.99
C ILE A 94 -8.00 13.61 -9.30
N HIS A 95 -7.08 13.04 -10.06
CA HIS A 95 -7.05 11.62 -10.37
C HIS A 95 -6.31 10.86 -9.27
N LYS A 96 -7.02 10.01 -8.53
CA LYS A 96 -6.45 9.16 -7.48
C LYS A 96 -5.99 7.84 -8.09
N VAL A 97 -4.72 7.53 -7.93
CA VAL A 97 -4.11 6.29 -8.42
C VAL A 97 -3.66 5.45 -7.23
N TYR A 98 -4.10 4.22 -7.18
CA TYR A 98 -3.71 3.23 -6.18
C TYR A 98 -2.91 2.13 -6.89
N LEU A 99 -1.59 2.14 -6.71
CA LEU A 99 -0.74 1.05 -7.20
C LEU A 99 -0.88 -0.13 -6.24
N THR A 100 -1.25 -1.28 -6.79
CA THR A 100 -1.46 -2.50 -5.99
C THR A 100 -0.66 -3.65 -6.56
N PHE A 101 0.00 -4.42 -5.67
CA PHE A 101 0.86 -5.53 -6.00
C PHE A 101 0.31 -6.81 -5.38
N ASP A 102 -0.01 -7.79 -6.21
CA ASP A 102 -0.52 -9.09 -5.79
C ASP A 102 0.59 -10.15 -5.73
N ASP A 103 0.37 -11.27 -5.03
CA ASP A 103 1.20 -12.48 -4.94
C ASP A 103 2.47 -12.39 -4.10
N GLY A 104 2.82 -11.21 -3.58
CA GLY A 104 3.95 -11.05 -2.67
C GLY A 104 3.77 -11.76 -1.32
N PRO A 105 4.81 -11.82 -0.48
CA PRO A 105 6.16 -11.34 -0.75
C PRO A 105 6.96 -12.27 -1.67
N SER A 106 7.81 -11.69 -2.52
CA SER A 106 8.68 -12.39 -3.45
C SER A 106 10.15 -11.99 -3.29
N ILE A 107 11.00 -12.50 -4.16
CA ILE A 107 12.40 -12.05 -4.25
C ILE A 107 12.52 -10.59 -4.67
N TYR A 108 11.46 -10.01 -5.24
CA TYR A 108 11.43 -8.64 -5.75
C TYR A 108 10.73 -7.64 -4.81
N THR A 109 10.04 -8.09 -3.76
CA THR A 109 9.33 -7.19 -2.82
C THR A 109 10.24 -6.08 -2.29
N ASN A 110 11.45 -6.42 -1.86
CA ASN A 110 12.40 -5.44 -1.34
C ASN A 110 12.83 -4.42 -2.40
N GLU A 111 13.03 -4.85 -3.65
CA GLU A 111 13.38 -3.96 -4.76
C GLU A 111 12.22 -3.02 -5.13
N ILE A 112 10.98 -3.53 -5.12
CA ILE A 112 9.77 -2.73 -5.31
C ILE A 112 9.68 -1.65 -4.21
N LEU A 113 9.87 -2.03 -2.95
CA LEU A 113 9.86 -1.10 -1.81
C LEU A 113 10.96 -0.04 -1.93
N ASP A 114 12.18 -0.41 -2.34
CA ASP A 114 13.28 0.52 -2.57
C ASP A 114 12.92 1.55 -3.65
N ILE A 115 12.32 1.12 -4.75
CA ILE A 115 11.87 2.01 -5.84
C ILE A 115 10.75 2.93 -5.32
N LEU A 116 9.71 2.41 -4.67
CA LEU A 116 8.62 3.22 -4.12
C LEU A 116 9.14 4.28 -3.13
N ASN A 117 10.10 3.91 -2.28
CA ASN A 117 10.71 4.82 -1.33
C ASN A 117 11.53 5.92 -2.02
N GLN A 118 12.25 5.60 -3.10
CA GLN A 118 13.00 6.58 -3.90
C GLN A 118 12.09 7.69 -4.45
N TYR A 119 10.86 7.34 -4.86
CA TYR A 119 9.86 8.29 -5.38
C TYR A 119 8.91 8.83 -4.30
N HIS A 120 9.10 8.47 -3.02
CA HIS A 120 8.25 8.86 -1.89
C HIS A 120 6.77 8.46 -2.08
N VAL A 121 6.52 7.36 -2.73
CA VAL A 121 5.19 6.83 -3.04
C VAL A 121 4.83 5.70 -2.09
N LYS A 122 3.57 5.63 -1.69
CA LYS A 122 3.02 4.50 -0.94
C LYS A 122 2.06 3.71 -1.82
N ALA A 123 2.05 2.40 -1.65
CA ALA A 123 1.27 1.45 -2.43
C ALA A 123 0.53 0.45 -1.52
N THR A 124 -0.20 -0.48 -2.10
CA THR A 124 -0.87 -1.57 -1.40
C THR A 124 -0.36 -2.91 -1.90
N PHE A 125 -0.09 -3.82 -0.99
CA PHE A 125 0.37 -5.17 -1.28
C PHE A 125 -0.67 -6.19 -0.81
N PHE A 126 -1.28 -6.91 -1.74
CA PHE A 126 -2.18 -8.02 -1.46
C PHE A 126 -1.35 -9.32 -1.43
N VAL A 127 -1.04 -9.78 -0.24
CA VAL A 127 -0.03 -10.82 -0.04
C VAL A 127 -0.61 -12.21 0.13
N VAL A 128 0.21 -13.20 -0.16
CA VAL A 128 -0.09 -14.63 0.03
C VAL A 128 0.78 -15.24 1.14
N GLY A 129 0.37 -16.39 1.66
CA GLY A 129 1.16 -17.10 2.65
C GLY A 129 2.50 -17.56 2.08
N LYS A 130 3.60 -17.21 2.74
CA LYS A 130 4.97 -17.62 2.41
C LYS A 130 5.70 -18.02 3.67
N GLU A 131 6.44 -19.10 3.61
CA GLU A 131 7.24 -19.56 4.74
C GLU A 131 8.64 -18.92 4.74
N GLY A 132 9.17 -18.68 5.93
CA GLY A 132 10.55 -18.26 6.15
C GLY A 132 10.71 -16.81 6.57
N SER A 133 11.80 -16.54 7.31
CA SER A 133 12.08 -15.23 7.91
C SER A 133 12.20 -14.09 6.89
N SER A 134 12.66 -14.35 5.67
CA SER A 134 12.75 -13.31 4.63
C SER A 134 11.38 -12.83 4.16
N ALA A 135 10.36 -13.70 4.19
CA ALA A 135 9.00 -13.31 3.87
C ALA A 135 8.40 -12.45 5.00
N GLU A 136 8.60 -12.87 6.26
CA GLU A 136 8.16 -12.10 7.43
C GLU A 136 8.84 -10.73 7.49
N GLU A 137 10.16 -10.66 7.25
CA GLU A 137 10.91 -9.39 7.17
C GLU A 137 10.36 -8.46 6.08
N ALA A 138 9.95 -9.01 4.93
CA ALA A 138 9.36 -8.22 3.86
C ALA A 138 7.97 -7.67 4.25
N LEU A 139 7.12 -8.47 4.91
CA LEU A 139 5.83 -8.00 5.44
C LEU A 139 6.00 -6.89 6.48
N GLN A 140 6.94 -7.05 7.40
CA GLN A 140 7.27 -6.01 8.40
C GLN A 140 7.71 -4.73 7.71
N ARG A 141 8.57 -4.83 6.70
CA ARG A 141 9.05 -3.69 5.93
C ARG A 141 7.94 -2.96 5.18
N ILE A 142 6.98 -3.69 4.57
CA ILE A 142 5.80 -3.09 3.92
C ILE A 142 5.05 -2.17 4.91
N VAL A 143 4.83 -2.64 6.13
CA VAL A 143 4.12 -1.89 7.17
C VAL A 143 4.96 -0.73 7.71
N GLU A 144 6.22 -0.97 8.05
CA GLU A 144 7.13 0.03 8.62
C GLU A 144 7.36 1.21 7.66
N GLU A 145 7.38 0.95 6.35
CA GLU A 145 7.50 1.98 5.34
C GLU A 145 6.16 2.69 5.01
N GLY A 146 5.05 2.32 5.67
CA GLY A 146 3.75 2.99 5.55
C GLY A 146 2.96 2.62 4.30
N HIS A 147 3.19 1.44 3.75
CA HIS A 147 2.36 0.83 2.72
C HIS A 147 1.19 0.08 3.35
N THR A 148 0.11 -0.12 2.60
CA THR A 148 -1.01 -0.94 3.06
C THR A 148 -0.74 -2.40 2.77
N LEU A 149 -1.00 -3.25 3.78
CA LEU A 149 -0.89 -4.69 3.68
C LEU A 149 -2.30 -5.30 3.62
N GLY A 150 -2.65 -5.86 2.47
CA GLY A 150 -3.91 -6.53 2.20
C GLY A 150 -3.75 -8.05 2.11
N MET A 151 -4.86 -8.75 2.23
CA MET A 151 -4.96 -10.21 2.11
C MET A 151 -5.29 -10.60 0.66
N HIS A 152 -4.58 -11.61 0.13
CA HIS A 152 -4.90 -12.16 -1.19
C HIS A 152 -5.40 -13.61 -1.11
N SER A 153 -4.75 -14.45 -0.38
CA SER A 153 -5.05 -15.82 -0.01
C SER A 153 -3.86 -16.37 0.76
N TYR A 154 -4.05 -17.38 1.57
CA TYR A 154 -2.89 -18.06 2.16
C TYR A 154 -2.24 -19.01 1.15
N SER A 155 -3.04 -19.87 0.52
CA SER A 155 -2.56 -20.93 -0.36
C SER A 155 -2.33 -20.50 -1.81
N HIS A 156 -3.09 -19.51 -2.29
CA HIS A 156 -3.19 -19.08 -3.69
C HIS A 156 -3.52 -20.22 -4.66
N LYS A 157 -4.20 -21.26 -4.16
CA LYS A 157 -4.61 -22.40 -4.96
C LYS A 157 -6.08 -22.30 -5.32
N TYR A 158 -6.37 -21.70 -6.46
CA TYR A 158 -7.72 -21.36 -6.91
C TYR A 158 -8.76 -22.46 -6.71
N LYS A 159 -8.46 -23.70 -7.11
CA LYS A 159 -9.40 -24.82 -7.00
C LYS A 159 -9.68 -25.23 -5.57
N GLU A 160 -8.66 -25.17 -4.70
CA GLU A 160 -8.82 -25.49 -3.28
C GLU A 160 -9.52 -24.35 -2.57
N LEU A 161 -9.11 -23.09 -2.85
CA LEU A 161 -9.68 -21.87 -2.27
C LEU A 161 -11.19 -21.75 -2.51
N TYR A 162 -11.62 -21.98 -3.76
CA TYR A 162 -13.00 -21.79 -4.19
C TYR A 162 -13.83 -23.07 -4.24
N GLU A 163 -13.36 -24.16 -3.61
CA GLU A 163 -14.08 -25.45 -3.57
C GLU A 163 -15.35 -25.35 -2.72
N SER A 164 -15.29 -24.60 -1.61
CA SER A 164 -16.41 -24.44 -0.68
C SER A 164 -16.23 -23.21 0.22
N MET A 165 -17.30 -22.80 0.91
CA MET A 165 -17.24 -21.78 1.95
C MET A 165 -16.29 -22.17 3.09
N ASP A 166 -16.25 -23.45 3.47
CA ASP A 166 -15.35 -23.92 4.53
C ASP A 166 -13.88 -23.74 4.11
N SER A 167 -13.52 -24.12 2.86
CA SER A 167 -12.17 -23.97 2.32
C SER A 167 -11.76 -22.50 2.25
N PHE A 168 -12.65 -21.63 1.81
CA PHE A 168 -12.41 -20.19 1.75
C PHE A 168 -12.20 -19.60 3.13
N THR A 169 -13.05 -19.95 4.09
CA THR A 169 -12.99 -19.45 5.48
C THR A 169 -11.69 -19.90 6.17
N GLU A 170 -11.24 -21.13 5.92
CA GLU A 170 -9.97 -21.63 6.44
C GLU A 170 -8.78 -20.88 5.86
N ASP A 171 -8.71 -20.70 4.54
CA ASP A 171 -7.64 -19.97 3.85
C ASP A 171 -7.61 -18.49 4.26
N PHE A 172 -8.77 -17.83 4.34
CA PHE A 172 -8.90 -16.47 4.84
C PHE A 172 -8.40 -16.32 6.28
N THR A 173 -8.75 -17.25 7.16
CA THR A 173 -8.29 -17.22 8.54
C THR A 173 -6.77 -17.40 8.61
N GLN A 174 -6.21 -18.28 7.80
CA GLN A 174 -4.78 -18.52 7.76
C GLN A 174 -3.99 -17.29 7.27
N ILE A 175 -4.45 -16.61 6.21
CA ILE A 175 -3.75 -15.41 5.72
C ILE A 175 -3.86 -14.25 6.72
N ARG A 176 -5.02 -14.05 7.33
CA ARG A 176 -5.22 -13.03 8.36
C ARG A 176 -4.30 -13.25 9.55
N ASP A 177 -4.26 -14.48 10.07
CA ASP A 177 -3.42 -14.84 11.21
C ASP A 177 -1.92 -14.74 10.88
N TYR A 178 -1.53 -15.14 9.67
CA TYR A 178 -0.15 -15.02 9.18
C TYR A 178 0.32 -13.56 9.15
N ILE A 179 -0.47 -12.66 8.57
CA ILE A 179 -0.16 -11.23 8.54
C ILE A 179 -0.05 -10.67 9.96
N TYR A 180 -1.02 -10.98 10.82
CA TYR A 180 -1.04 -10.49 12.19
C TYR A 180 0.17 -11.00 13.01
N GLN A 181 0.53 -12.27 12.87
CA GLN A 181 1.68 -12.84 13.58
C GLN A 181 3.00 -12.22 13.12
N ALA A 182 3.15 -11.95 11.82
CA ALA A 182 4.36 -11.36 11.27
C ALA A 182 4.52 -9.87 11.60
N THR A 183 3.42 -9.10 11.64
CA THR A 183 3.47 -7.63 11.66
C THR A 183 2.71 -6.96 12.80
N GLY A 184 1.80 -7.66 13.46
CA GLY A 184 0.86 -7.09 14.45
C GLY A 184 -0.28 -6.26 13.83
N VAL A 185 -0.39 -6.22 12.50
CA VAL A 185 -1.44 -5.46 11.79
C VAL A 185 -2.65 -6.35 11.53
N GLU A 186 -3.84 -5.85 11.86
CA GLU A 186 -5.11 -6.42 11.42
C GLU A 186 -5.44 -5.85 10.04
N SER A 187 -5.26 -6.66 8.99
CA SER A 187 -5.63 -6.25 7.63
C SER A 187 -7.14 -6.26 7.46
N VAL A 188 -7.68 -5.17 6.90
CA VAL A 188 -9.11 -4.96 6.65
C VAL A 188 -9.45 -4.90 5.16
N CYS A 189 -8.50 -5.23 4.29
CA CYS A 189 -8.71 -5.27 2.85
C CYS A 189 -8.30 -6.62 2.26
N TYR A 190 -9.08 -7.08 1.29
CA TYR A 190 -8.92 -8.36 0.62
C TYR A 190 -8.96 -8.18 -0.90
N ARG A 191 -8.25 -9.01 -1.64
CA ARG A 191 -8.45 -9.17 -3.08
C ARG A 191 -8.58 -10.63 -3.42
N PHE A 192 -9.65 -10.98 -4.11
CA PHE A 192 -9.90 -12.35 -4.56
C PHE A 192 -8.86 -12.75 -5.61
N PRO A 193 -8.16 -13.91 -5.47
CA PRO A 193 -7.34 -14.48 -6.53
C PRO A 193 -8.14 -14.63 -7.84
N GLY A 194 -7.67 -13.93 -8.89
CA GLY A 194 -8.39 -13.85 -10.17
C GLY A 194 -9.54 -12.84 -10.23
N GLY A 195 -9.72 -12.05 -9.16
CA GLY A 195 -10.79 -11.06 -9.03
C GLY A 195 -12.13 -11.65 -8.58
N SER A 196 -13.05 -10.78 -8.15
CA SER A 196 -14.41 -11.21 -7.72
C SER A 196 -15.23 -11.79 -8.86
N SER A 197 -14.93 -11.45 -10.11
CA SER A 197 -15.61 -11.97 -11.31
C SER A 197 -14.96 -13.23 -11.90
N ASN A 198 -14.08 -13.93 -11.15
CA ASN A 198 -13.48 -15.16 -11.66
C ASN A 198 -14.54 -16.24 -11.93
N THR A 199 -14.24 -17.11 -12.89
CA THR A 199 -15.15 -18.18 -13.32
C THR A 199 -14.72 -19.57 -12.83
N ILE A 200 -13.79 -19.62 -11.87
CA ILE A 200 -13.21 -20.87 -11.35
C ILE A 200 -14.08 -21.40 -10.20
N SER A 201 -14.67 -20.51 -9.43
CA SER A 201 -15.53 -20.87 -8.31
C SER A 201 -16.82 -21.55 -8.81
N GLU A 202 -17.19 -22.66 -8.16
CA GLU A 202 -18.49 -23.29 -8.29
C GLU A 202 -19.51 -22.76 -7.26
N VAL A 203 -19.03 -22.09 -6.22
CA VAL A 203 -19.83 -21.35 -5.22
C VAL A 203 -20.08 -19.95 -5.75
N ASP A 204 -21.28 -19.42 -5.47
CA ASP A 204 -21.60 -18.03 -5.82
C ASP A 204 -20.63 -17.06 -5.12
N MET A 205 -20.00 -16.18 -5.88
CA MET A 205 -19.03 -15.23 -5.31
C MET A 205 -19.65 -14.30 -4.26
N HIS A 206 -20.97 -14.06 -4.31
CA HIS A 206 -21.67 -13.29 -3.28
C HIS A 206 -21.60 -13.94 -1.89
N GLU A 207 -21.53 -15.27 -1.79
CA GLU A 207 -21.39 -15.94 -0.49
C GLU A 207 -20.03 -15.61 0.17
N PHE A 208 -18.95 -15.52 -0.63
CA PHE A 208 -17.63 -15.10 -0.13
C PHE A 208 -17.60 -13.61 0.20
N ILE A 209 -18.26 -12.77 -0.60
CA ILE A 209 -18.38 -11.32 -0.37
C ILE A 209 -19.14 -11.07 0.94
N ASP A 210 -20.30 -11.71 1.14
CA ASP A 210 -21.08 -11.61 2.37
C ASP A 210 -20.28 -12.07 3.60
N TYR A 211 -19.43 -13.09 3.42
CA TYR A 211 -18.54 -13.53 4.49
C TYR A 211 -17.50 -12.46 4.83
N LEU A 212 -16.81 -11.85 3.84
CA LEU A 212 -15.86 -10.78 4.08
C LEU A 212 -16.50 -9.59 4.79
N ASP A 213 -17.69 -9.18 4.35
CA ASP A 213 -18.49 -8.14 4.99
C ASP A 213 -18.78 -8.46 6.46
N SER A 214 -19.15 -9.71 6.76
CA SER A 214 -19.38 -10.16 8.14
C SER A 214 -18.14 -10.09 9.02
N GLN A 215 -16.95 -10.13 8.41
CA GLN A 215 -15.65 -9.98 9.09
C GLN A 215 -15.17 -8.53 9.16
N GLY A 216 -15.90 -7.56 8.59
CA GLY A 216 -15.50 -6.17 8.49
C GLY A 216 -14.34 -5.94 7.53
N VAL A 217 -14.24 -6.75 6.47
CA VAL A 217 -13.18 -6.71 5.47
C VAL A 217 -13.76 -6.28 4.13
N GLU A 218 -13.22 -5.19 3.58
CA GLU A 218 -13.57 -4.70 2.25
C GLU A 218 -12.73 -5.40 1.19
N TYR A 219 -13.34 -5.72 0.03
CA TYR A 219 -12.57 -6.28 -1.07
C TYR A 219 -12.35 -5.27 -2.20
N TYR A 220 -11.26 -5.45 -2.93
CA TYR A 220 -10.82 -4.54 -3.98
C TYR A 220 -10.43 -5.31 -5.23
N ASP A 221 -11.16 -5.12 -6.30
CA ASP A 221 -10.73 -5.48 -7.64
C ASP A 221 -9.87 -4.35 -8.24
N TRP A 222 -9.82 -4.22 -9.54
CA TRP A 222 -9.05 -3.20 -10.26
C TRP A 222 -9.84 -2.70 -11.45
N ASN A 223 -9.53 -1.50 -11.91
CA ASN A 223 -10.07 -0.95 -13.16
C ASN A 223 -8.97 -0.55 -14.15
N VAL A 224 -7.70 -0.75 -13.77
CA VAL A 224 -6.53 -0.66 -14.63
C VAL A 224 -5.65 -1.88 -14.37
N SER A 225 -5.18 -2.55 -15.43
CA SER A 225 -4.31 -3.72 -15.29
C SER A 225 -3.03 -3.51 -16.08
N ALA A 226 -1.88 -3.76 -15.44
CA ALA A 226 -0.59 -3.80 -16.13
C ALA A 226 -0.53 -4.89 -17.22
N GLY A 227 -1.38 -5.94 -17.08
CA GLY A 227 -1.37 -7.10 -17.97
C GLY A 227 -0.25 -8.09 -17.67
N ASP A 228 0.48 -7.88 -16.60
CA ASP A 228 1.60 -8.74 -16.19
C ASP A 228 1.17 -10.07 -15.56
N GLY A 229 -0.12 -10.22 -15.16
CA GLY A 229 -0.69 -11.48 -14.69
C GLY A 229 -0.74 -12.59 -15.73
N ALA A 230 -0.67 -12.24 -17.04
CA ALA A 230 -0.69 -13.21 -18.12
C ALA A 230 0.59 -14.05 -18.18
N SER A 231 0.50 -15.24 -18.83
CA SER A 231 1.63 -16.15 -19.00
C SER A 231 2.70 -15.66 -19.98
N SER A 232 2.38 -14.67 -20.82
CA SER A 232 3.34 -14.05 -21.76
C SER A 232 3.95 -12.81 -21.10
N GLU A 233 5.27 -12.76 -21.05
CA GLU A 233 5.99 -11.59 -20.55
C GLU A 233 5.77 -10.40 -21.47
N LEU A 234 5.34 -9.26 -20.89
CA LEU A 234 5.21 -7.99 -21.59
C LEU A 234 6.50 -7.18 -21.48
N SER A 235 6.74 -6.30 -22.48
CA SER A 235 7.84 -5.34 -22.38
C SER A 235 7.57 -4.25 -21.34
N THR A 236 8.61 -3.61 -20.84
CA THR A 236 8.51 -2.46 -19.94
C THR A 236 7.67 -1.34 -20.52
N ASP A 237 7.77 -1.07 -21.83
CA ASP A 237 6.98 -0.05 -22.52
C ASP A 237 5.49 -0.41 -22.54
N ALA A 238 5.15 -1.68 -22.76
CA ALA A 238 3.77 -2.13 -22.74
C ALA A 238 3.16 -2.04 -21.32
N LEU A 239 3.94 -2.37 -20.28
CA LEU A 239 3.51 -2.22 -18.90
C LEU A 239 3.30 -0.75 -18.54
N LEU A 240 4.21 0.14 -18.93
CA LEU A 240 4.07 1.58 -18.77
C LEU A 240 2.78 2.08 -19.44
N GLU A 241 2.54 1.72 -20.69
CA GLU A 241 1.36 2.12 -21.45
C GLU A 241 0.07 1.64 -20.76
N ASN A 242 0.00 0.37 -20.37
CA ASN A 242 -1.16 -0.22 -19.71
C ASN A 242 -1.47 0.44 -18.36
N CYS A 243 -0.45 0.81 -17.59
CA CYS A 243 -0.63 1.43 -16.28
C CYS A 243 -0.98 2.91 -16.34
N THR A 244 -0.76 3.60 -17.46
CA THR A 244 -0.80 5.08 -17.48
C THR A 244 -1.77 5.71 -18.48
N ASN A 245 -2.16 5.00 -19.55
CA ASN A 245 -2.93 5.61 -20.66
C ASN A 245 -4.34 6.06 -20.26
N ASP A 246 -5.04 5.30 -19.44
CA ASP A 246 -6.45 5.56 -19.10
C ASP A 246 -6.64 6.36 -17.81
N ILE A 247 -5.57 6.69 -17.09
CA ILE A 247 -5.64 7.36 -15.78
C ILE A 247 -6.36 8.72 -15.89
N ALA A 248 -6.06 9.51 -16.91
CA ALA A 248 -6.65 10.84 -17.10
C ALA A 248 -8.16 10.82 -17.37
N THR A 249 -8.73 9.67 -17.71
CA THR A 249 -10.17 9.51 -17.98
C THR A 249 -10.95 9.04 -16.76
N ARG A 250 -10.27 8.77 -15.63
CA ARG A 250 -10.86 8.17 -14.44
C ARG A 250 -10.60 9.05 -13.21
N GLY A 251 -11.60 9.25 -12.38
CA GLY A 251 -11.43 9.92 -11.08
C GLY A 251 -10.63 9.06 -10.09
N THR A 252 -10.79 7.74 -10.18
CA THR A 252 -10.10 6.74 -9.35
C THR A 252 -9.60 5.59 -10.21
N SER A 253 -8.34 5.22 -10.04
CA SER A 253 -7.70 4.10 -10.71
C SER A 253 -7.05 3.17 -9.68
N ILE A 254 -7.51 1.93 -9.61
CA ILE A 254 -6.85 0.85 -8.88
C ILE A 254 -6.09 0.03 -9.92
N VAL A 255 -4.76 0.08 -9.84
CA VAL A 255 -3.85 -0.51 -10.83
C VAL A 255 -3.37 -1.86 -10.31
N LEU A 256 -3.66 -2.93 -11.04
CA LEU A 256 -3.18 -4.27 -10.76
C LEU A 256 -1.79 -4.49 -11.35
N LEU A 257 -0.84 -4.81 -10.49
CA LEU A 257 0.51 -5.30 -10.77
C LEU A 257 0.77 -6.55 -9.93
N HIS A 258 1.80 -7.31 -10.27
CA HIS A 258 2.16 -8.51 -9.50
C HIS A 258 3.59 -8.43 -8.94
N ASP A 259 3.73 -8.90 -7.69
CA ASP A 259 4.99 -9.11 -6.98
C ASP A 259 5.25 -10.62 -6.87
N SER A 260 5.68 -11.24 -7.96
CA SER A 260 6.08 -12.64 -7.94
C SER A 260 7.45 -12.87 -8.61
N ALA A 261 8.05 -14.04 -8.38
CA ALA A 261 9.41 -14.31 -8.82
C ALA A 261 9.61 -14.25 -10.35
N GLU A 262 8.54 -14.38 -11.12
CA GLU A 262 8.54 -14.33 -12.59
C GLU A 262 8.28 -12.92 -13.15
N LYS A 263 8.12 -11.89 -12.30
CA LYS A 263 7.69 -10.54 -12.71
C LYS A 263 8.82 -9.51 -12.67
N GLN A 264 10.02 -9.91 -13.12
CA GLN A 264 11.17 -8.99 -13.20
C GLN A 264 10.88 -7.76 -14.07
N THR A 265 10.15 -7.94 -15.17
CA THR A 265 9.82 -6.84 -16.09
C THR A 265 8.93 -5.80 -15.44
N THR A 266 8.02 -6.21 -14.53
CA THR A 266 7.19 -5.30 -13.72
C THR A 266 8.06 -4.41 -12.85
N VAL A 267 9.05 -4.98 -12.17
CA VAL A 267 10.01 -4.20 -11.35
C VAL A 267 10.79 -3.22 -12.22
N GLN A 268 11.28 -3.66 -13.37
CA GLN A 268 12.03 -2.81 -14.33
C GLN A 268 11.18 -1.65 -14.88
N ALA A 269 9.87 -1.84 -15.05
CA ALA A 269 8.97 -0.81 -15.53
C ALA A 269 8.55 0.20 -14.47
N LEU A 270 8.65 -0.16 -13.17
CA LEU A 270 8.04 0.59 -12.07
C LEU A 270 8.53 2.04 -11.99
N SER A 271 9.83 2.28 -12.14
CA SER A 271 10.37 3.65 -12.14
C SER A 271 9.76 4.53 -13.24
N ALA A 272 9.64 4.01 -14.46
CA ALA A 272 9.05 4.75 -15.56
C ALA A 272 7.54 5.00 -15.36
N ILE A 273 6.82 4.05 -14.76
CA ILE A 273 5.41 4.20 -14.39
C ILE A 273 5.27 5.33 -13.37
N LEU A 274 6.08 5.34 -12.32
CA LEU A 274 6.05 6.37 -11.28
C LEU A 274 6.40 7.75 -11.83
N GLU A 275 7.45 7.86 -12.66
CA GLU A 275 7.83 9.12 -13.30
C GLU A 275 6.71 9.69 -14.17
N ASN A 276 6.03 8.83 -14.95
CA ASN A 276 4.92 9.25 -15.80
C ASN A 276 3.73 9.75 -14.98
N LEU A 277 3.36 9.04 -13.91
CA LEU A 277 2.23 9.40 -13.06
C LEU A 277 2.50 10.68 -12.25
N LEU A 278 3.70 10.79 -11.68
CA LEU A 278 4.12 11.95 -10.87
C LEU A 278 4.35 13.23 -11.70
N ALA A 279 4.60 13.09 -13.01
CA ALA A 279 4.69 14.23 -13.91
C ALA A 279 3.33 14.91 -14.21
N ARG A 280 2.22 14.28 -13.81
CA ARG A 280 0.86 14.81 -14.01
C ARG A 280 0.43 15.65 -12.80
N PRO A 281 0.19 16.95 -12.97
CA PRO A 281 -0.11 17.83 -11.83
C PRO A 281 -1.48 17.54 -11.17
N ASP A 282 -2.37 16.89 -11.89
CA ASP A 282 -3.72 16.49 -11.47
C ASP A 282 -3.79 15.04 -10.93
N THR A 283 -2.66 14.39 -10.72
CA THR A 283 -2.61 12.98 -10.29
C THR A 283 -1.93 12.86 -8.93
N VAL A 284 -2.54 12.06 -8.03
CA VAL A 284 -1.96 11.69 -6.75
C VAL A 284 -1.91 10.17 -6.62
N ILE A 285 -0.79 9.64 -6.13
CA ILE A 285 -0.62 8.20 -5.87
C ILE A 285 -0.78 7.97 -4.37
N LEU A 286 -1.69 7.06 -4.00
CA LEU A 286 -2.08 6.80 -2.62
C LEU A 286 -2.09 5.28 -2.35
N PRO A 287 -1.87 4.83 -1.11
CA PRO A 287 -2.21 3.49 -0.68
C PRO A 287 -3.72 3.38 -0.42
N ILE A 288 -4.28 2.18 -0.53
CA ILE A 288 -5.65 1.91 -0.11
C ILE A 288 -5.78 2.13 1.40
N THR A 289 -6.85 2.80 1.81
CA THR A 289 -7.22 3.05 3.21
C THR A 289 -8.70 2.78 3.40
N GLU A 290 -9.19 2.80 4.63
CA GLU A 290 -10.62 2.66 4.97
C GLU A 290 -11.54 3.66 4.24
N ASN A 291 -10.98 4.80 3.79
CA ASN A 291 -11.71 5.84 3.06
C ASN A 291 -11.56 5.73 1.53
N THR A 292 -10.96 4.66 1.04
CA THR A 292 -10.80 4.43 -0.40
C THR A 292 -12.08 3.81 -0.95
N ASN A 293 -12.69 4.46 -1.93
CA ASN A 293 -13.82 3.86 -2.63
C ASN A 293 -13.34 2.62 -3.39
N PRO A 294 -13.92 1.44 -3.13
CA PRO A 294 -13.53 0.21 -3.79
C PRO A 294 -13.93 0.21 -5.27
N VAL A 295 -13.30 -0.67 -6.02
CA VAL A 295 -13.72 -1.09 -7.36
C VAL A 295 -14.14 -2.54 -7.24
N HIS A 296 -15.37 -2.85 -7.56
CA HIS A 296 -15.94 -4.19 -7.54
C HIS A 296 -16.27 -4.63 -8.97
N HIS A 297 -15.89 -5.86 -9.35
CA HIS A 297 -16.32 -6.48 -10.61
C HIS A 297 -17.64 -7.23 -10.44
N VAL A 298 -17.96 -7.66 -9.22
CA VAL A 298 -19.25 -8.22 -8.78
C VAL A 298 -19.76 -7.35 -7.65
N GLU A 299 -21.00 -6.85 -7.77
CA GLU A 299 -21.68 -6.02 -6.77
C GLU A 299 -22.68 -6.84 -5.96
#